data_d4b5e5c94159ce04c8cfce0d2d4c5b7f
#
_entry.id   d4b5e5c94159ce04c8cfce0d2d4c5b7f
#
_cell.length_a   1.000
_cell.length_b   1.000
_cell.length_c   1.000
_cell.angle_alpha   90.00
_cell.angle_beta   90.00
_cell.angle_gamma   90.00
#
_symmetry.space_group_name_H-M   'P 1'
#
loop_
_entity.id
_entity.type
_entity.pdbx_description
1 polymer ?
#
loop_
_entity_poly.entity_id
_entity_poly.type
_entity_poly.pdbx_seq_one_letter_code
_entity_poly.pdbx_strand_id
1 'polypeptide(L)'
;MFSLIAPLRRAATLIALLLALAPLPAMALSVMDPFNLPAAMDGGTTKVGDGIAYADGPRHKLDVYAPEQRGASAPVVFFIYGGGWNRGERSDYQFVGRALAARGFVVVIADYRLVPEVTYPGFLEDSANALKWVQDNIANYGGDPSRLFLAGHSAGAYNATMLALDPSFLREYGVTMPILAVAALSGPYDFYPFEYGEVQNAFGSASNPQGTQPINLVTSATPPMYLATGTTDPIVRMQNTQRFAQKLKDSGVWVTTRYYEGFGHMEPVISMGALWRWRAPVLDDMVSFFQMFGAFPSGVPYVAVAPDPPEQLPEAIAPMDQIVQQLNAMFQPIEN
;
A
#
# COMPACT_ATOMS: atom_id res chain seq x y z
N MET A 1 -20.56 -36.56 0.39
CA MET A 1 -20.61 -35.38 -0.49
C MET A 1 -21.49 -34.35 0.19
N PHE A 2 -20.96 -33.63 1.18
CA PHE A 2 -21.68 -32.61 1.95
C PHE A 2 -21.21 -31.23 1.52
N SER A 3 -22.19 -30.43 1.10
CA SER A 3 -22.08 -29.13 0.48
C SER A 3 -21.42 -28.09 1.41
N LEU A 4 -20.24 -27.59 1.03
CA LEU A 4 -19.52 -26.45 1.61
C LEU A 4 -20.14 -25.07 1.26
N ILE A 5 -21.33 -25.05 0.66
CA ILE A 5 -22.01 -23.83 0.16
C ILE A 5 -22.74 -23.08 1.29
N ALA A 6 -22.99 -23.70 2.45
CA ALA A 6 -23.77 -23.10 3.53
C ALA A 6 -23.11 -21.90 4.25
N PRO A 7 -21.78 -21.83 4.47
CA PRO A 7 -21.18 -20.69 5.18
C PRO A 7 -21.10 -19.42 4.33
N LEU A 8 -20.89 -19.51 3.01
CA LEU A 8 -20.81 -18.34 2.13
C LEU A 8 -22.14 -17.61 1.96
N ARG A 9 -23.26 -18.35 1.86
CA ARG A 9 -24.60 -17.74 1.81
C ARG A 9 -24.95 -17.02 3.11
N ARG A 10 -24.52 -17.53 4.26
CA ARG A 10 -24.75 -16.90 5.56
C ARG A 10 -23.93 -15.61 5.72
N ALA A 11 -22.70 -15.55 5.21
CA ALA A 11 -21.89 -14.35 5.24
C ALA A 11 -22.46 -13.24 4.34
N ALA A 12 -22.89 -13.56 3.11
CA ALA A 12 -23.50 -12.60 2.20
C ALA A 12 -24.84 -12.06 2.75
N THR A 13 -25.65 -12.90 3.39
CA THR A 13 -26.91 -12.48 4.02
C THR A 13 -26.67 -11.62 5.27
N LEU A 14 -25.63 -11.88 6.03
CA LEU A 14 -25.24 -11.03 7.18
C LEU A 14 -24.76 -9.64 6.73
N ILE A 15 -24.01 -9.54 5.65
CA ILE A 15 -23.53 -8.26 5.11
C ILE A 15 -24.73 -7.43 4.60
N ALA A 16 -25.68 -8.05 3.89
CA ALA A 16 -26.90 -7.39 3.45
C ALA A 16 -27.83 -6.99 4.63
N LEU A 17 -27.84 -7.76 5.72
CA LEU A 17 -28.67 -7.48 6.90
C LEU A 17 -28.05 -6.38 7.79
N LEU A 18 -26.73 -6.27 7.86
CA LEU A 18 -26.02 -5.19 8.59
C LEU A 18 -26.21 -3.82 7.93
N LEU A 19 -26.45 -3.77 6.63
CA LEU A 19 -26.80 -2.54 5.93
C LEU A 19 -28.26 -2.11 6.09
N ALA A 20 -29.13 -2.98 6.66
CA ALA A 20 -30.58 -2.75 6.76
C ALA A 20 -31.10 -2.48 8.18
N LEU A 21 -30.28 -2.55 9.24
CA LEU A 21 -30.78 -2.46 10.62
C LEU A 21 -29.98 -1.50 11.48
N ALA A 22 -30.67 -0.43 11.85
CA ALA A 22 -30.57 0.46 13.00
C ALA A 22 -29.78 1.76 12.80
N PRO A 23 -30.24 2.87 13.42
CA PRO A 23 -29.42 4.05 13.61
C PRO A 23 -28.40 3.76 14.71
N LEU A 24 -27.28 3.18 14.33
CA LEU A 24 -26.07 3.27 15.15
C LEU A 24 -25.62 4.73 15.15
N PRO A 25 -25.03 5.24 16.25
CA PRO A 25 -24.42 6.56 16.23
C PRO A 25 -23.49 6.59 15.02
N ALA A 26 -23.64 7.61 14.19
CA ALA A 26 -22.89 7.76 12.95
C ALA A 26 -21.39 7.84 13.27
N MET A 27 -20.76 6.70 13.43
CA MET A 27 -19.34 6.57 13.08
C MET A 27 -19.34 6.74 11.57
N ALA A 28 -18.73 7.82 11.09
CA ALA A 28 -18.55 8.05 9.67
C ALA A 28 -17.81 6.82 9.13
N LEU A 29 -18.53 5.96 8.38
CA LEU A 29 -17.91 4.81 7.73
C LEU A 29 -16.87 5.36 6.75
N SER A 30 -15.65 4.86 6.84
CA SER A 30 -14.64 5.14 5.83
C SER A 30 -15.09 4.57 4.49
N VAL A 31 -14.80 5.26 3.40
CA VAL A 31 -15.05 4.76 2.04
C VAL A 31 -14.33 3.43 1.79
N MET A 32 -13.30 3.13 2.60
CA MET A 32 -12.51 1.89 2.53
C MET A 32 -13.08 0.74 3.39
N ASP A 33 -14.09 0.98 4.23
CA ASP A 33 -14.69 -0.06 5.07
C ASP A 33 -15.22 -1.27 4.29
N PRO A 34 -15.83 -1.11 3.09
CA PRO A 34 -16.23 -2.26 2.30
C PRO A 34 -15.08 -3.21 1.93
N PHE A 35 -13.84 -2.71 1.85
CA PHE A 35 -12.66 -3.51 1.57
C PHE A 35 -12.05 -4.11 2.84
N ASN A 36 -12.24 -3.45 3.99
CA ASN A 36 -11.78 -3.91 5.30
C ASN A 36 -12.66 -5.00 5.90
N LEU A 37 -13.98 -4.96 5.69
CA LEU A 37 -14.92 -5.97 6.22
C LEU A 37 -14.52 -7.40 5.84
N PRO A 38 -14.10 -7.69 4.57
CA PRO A 38 -13.65 -9.01 4.19
C PRO A 38 -12.20 -9.33 4.60
N ALA A 39 -11.47 -8.41 5.21
CA ALA A 39 -10.07 -8.64 5.60
C ALA A 39 -9.90 -9.84 6.55
N ALA A 40 -10.94 -10.18 7.32
CA ALA A 40 -10.97 -11.39 8.14
C ALA A 40 -10.95 -12.70 7.32
N MET A 41 -11.22 -12.65 6.01
CA MET A 41 -11.09 -13.80 5.11
C MET A 41 -9.62 -14.17 4.83
N ASP A 42 -8.67 -13.25 5.06
CA ASP A 42 -7.26 -13.55 5.14
C ASP A 42 -6.95 -14.19 6.52
N GLY A 43 -7.43 -15.44 6.69
CA GLY A 43 -7.30 -16.21 7.93
C GLY A 43 -5.84 -16.47 8.33
N GLY A 44 -5.63 -16.83 9.58
CA GLY A 44 -4.30 -17.08 10.12
C GLY A 44 -3.46 -15.81 10.30
N THR A 45 -4.10 -14.64 10.37
CA THR A 45 -3.45 -13.33 10.59
C THR A 45 -4.08 -12.56 11.73
N THR A 46 -3.28 -11.76 12.42
CA THR A 46 -3.76 -10.92 13.52
C THR A 46 -3.14 -9.51 13.46
N LYS A 47 -3.89 -8.52 13.92
CA LYS A 47 -3.34 -7.20 14.25
C LYS A 47 -2.69 -7.30 15.63
N VAL A 48 -1.38 -7.32 15.68
CA VAL A 48 -0.58 -7.49 16.91
C VAL A 48 -0.17 -6.18 17.55
N GLY A 49 -0.33 -5.08 16.83
CA GLY A 49 -0.17 -3.71 17.32
C GLY A 49 -1.30 -2.85 16.74
N ASP A 50 -1.97 -2.06 17.59
CA ASP A 50 -3.08 -1.22 17.21
C ASP A 50 -2.88 0.20 17.77
N GLY A 51 -2.70 1.17 16.87
CA GLY A 51 -2.52 2.57 17.24
C GLY A 51 -1.30 2.86 18.10
N ILE A 52 -0.20 2.14 17.88
CA ILE A 52 1.06 2.33 18.62
C ILE A 52 1.65 3.68 18.21
N ALA A 53 1.94 4.53 19.21
CA ALA A 53 2.60 5.80 18.96
C ALA A 53 4.08 5.60 18.58
N TYR A 54 4.51 6.21 17.46
CA TYR A 54 5.92 6.26 17.05
C TYR A 54 6.54 7.64 17.34
N ALA A 55 5.70 8.66 17.57
CA ALA A 55 6.05 9.99 18.04
C ALA A 55 4.83 10.64 18.71
N ASP A 56 5.01 11.85 19.24
CA ASP A 56 3.93 12.66 19.81
C ASP A 56 3.00 13.17 18.69
N GLY A 57 1.69 13.13 18.94
CA GLY A 57 0.68 13.66 18.03
C GLY A 57 -0.36 12.63 17.58
N PRO A 58 -1.52 13.09 17.13
CA PRO A 58 -2.64 12.22 16.81
C PRO A 58 -2.41 11.34 15.58
N ARG A 59 -1.60 11.82 14.63
CA ARG A 59 -1.27 11.12 13.39
C ARG A 59 0.07 10.37 13.43
N HIS A 60 0.78 10.37 14.56
CA HIS A 60 2.03 9.63 14.72
C HIS A 60 1.77 8.25 15.34
N LYS A 61 0.90 7.46 14.70
CA LYS A 61 0.51 6.12 15.13
C LYS A 61 0.68 5.10 14.00
N LEU A 62 0.91 3.86 14.38
CA LEU A 62 1.03 2.75 13.45
C LEU A 62 0.29 1.51 13.95
N ASP A 63 -0.06 0.66 12.99
CA ASP A 63 -0.61 -0.67 13.21
C ASP A 63 0.39 -1.72 12.73
N VAL A 64 0.42 -2.86 13.42
CA VAL A 64 1.26 -4.00 13.05
C VAL A 64 0.40 -5.23 12.82
N TYR A 65 0.54 -5.85 11.67
CA TYR A 65 -0.15 -7.09 11.28
C TYR A 65 0.89 -8.20 11.13
N ALA A 66 0.55 -9.41 11.58
CA ALA A 66 1.47 -10.56 11.52
C ALA A 66 0.70 -11.87 11.29
N PRO A 67 1.36 -12.93 10.79
CA PRO A 67 0.82 -14.27 10.84
C PRO A 67 0.57 -14.70 12.29
N GLU A 68 -0.51 -15.46 12.54
CA GLU A 68 -0.77 -16.06 13.86
C GLU A 68 0.32 -17.06 14.25
N GLN A 69 0.72 -17.89 13.28
CA GLN A 69 1.86 -18.80 13.42
C GLN A 69 3.12 -18.07 12.98
N ARG A 70 3.77 -17.40 13.92
CA ARG A 70 4.98 -16.63 13.67
C ARG A 70 6.21 -17.52 13.75
N GLY A 71 6.99 -17.54 12.66
CA GLY A 71 8.41 -17.89 12.75
C GLY A 71 9.17 -16.80 13.53
N ALA A 72 10.34 -17.11 14.06
CA ALA A 72 11.11 -16.17 14.88
C ALA A 72 11.62 -14.92 14.13
N SER A 73 11.46 -14.83 12.81
CA SER A 73 12.09 -13.78 12.00
C SER A 73 11.36 -13.70 10.64
N ALA A 74 10.28 -12.95 10.55
CA ALA A 74 9.54 -12.74 9.32
C ALA A 74 10.07 -11.49 8.58
N PRO A 75 10.08 -11.46 7.24
CA PRO A 75 10.38 -10.24 6.50
C PRO A 75 9.35 -9.16 6.82
N VAL A 76 9.78 -7.91 6.77
CA VAL A 76 8.96 -6.75 7.13
C VAL A 76 8.55 -5.99 5.88
N VAL A 77 7.27 -5.68 5.74
CA VAL A 77 6.77 -4.71 4.77
C VAL A 77 6.28 -3.48 5.52
N PHE A 78 6.86 -2.33 5.22
CA PHE A 78 6.33 -1.04 5.62
C PHE A 78 5.48 -0.50 4.48
N PHE A 79 4.15 -0.51 4.68
CA PHE A 79 3.20 -0.06 3.67
C PHE A 79 2.73 1.36 3.97
N ILE A 80 2.79 2.25 2.98
CA ILE A 80 2.36 3.64 3.05
C ILE A 80 1.12 3.80 2.18
N TYR A 81 0.03 4.26 2.80
CA TYR A 81 -1.24 4.44 2.12
C TYR A 81 -1.31 5.70 1.26
N GLY A 82 -2.23 5.69 0.30
CA GLY A 82 -2.52 6.83 -0.58
C GLY A 82 -3.51 7.82 0.04
N GLY A 83 -3.89 8.83 -0.76
CA GLY A 83 -4.86 9.85 -0.35
C GLY A 83 -4.43 11.27 -0.67
N GLY A 84 -3.62 11.49 -1.71
CA GLY A 84 -3.23 12.82 -2.21
C GLY A 84 -2.54 13.69 -1.15
N TRP A 85 -1.91 13.11 -0.14
CA TRP A 85 -1.27 13.76 1.03
C TRP A 85 -2.23 14.60 1.89
N ASN A 86 -3.54 14.56 1.64
CA ASN A 86 -4.54 15.37 2.35
C ASN A 86 -5.66 14.54 3.01
N ARG A 87 -5.67 13.21 2.84
CA ARG A 87 -6.66 12.29 3.39
C ARG A 87 -6.07 10.90 3.60
N GLY A 88 -6.88 10.01 4.19
CA GLY A 88 -6.54 8.62 4.48
C GLY A 88 -6.00 8.42 5.89
N GLU A 89 -6.09 7.19 6.34
CA GLU A 89 -5.53 6.74 7.60
C GLU A 89 -5.14 5.26 7.53
N ARG A 90 -4.31 4.80 8.47
CA ARG A 90 -3.81 3.42 8.53
C ARG A 90 -4.91 2.37 8.60
N SER A 91 -6.03 2.70 9.25
CA SER A 91 -7.19 1.81 9.39
C SER A 91 -7.91 1.56 8.07
N ASP A 92 -7.81 2.47 7.09
CA ASP A 92 -8.37 2.29 5.75
C ASP A 92 -7.74 1.12 4.99
N TYR A 93 -6.51 0.76 5.34
CA TYR A 93 -5.71 -0.24 4.62
C TYR A 93 -5.46 -1.54 5.41
N GLN A 94 -6.33 -1.84 6.40
CA GLN A 94 -6.25 -3.09 7.17
C GLN A 94 -6.26 -4.33 6.26
N PHE A 95 -7.02 -4.31 5.16
CA PHE A 95 -7.06 -5.41 4.19
C PHE A 95 -5.69 -5.68 3.55
N VAL A 96 -4.89 -4.65 3.26
CA VAL A 96 -3.51 -4.80 2.76
C VAL A 96 -2.62 -5.43 3.82
N GLY A 97 -2.72 -4.93 5.06
CA GLY A 97 -1.97 -5.46 6.20
C GLY A 97 -2.20 -6.95 6.40
N ARG A 98 -3.47 -7.38 6.40
CA ARG A 98 -3.83 -8.81 6.53
C ARG A 98 -3.43 -9.63 5.31
N ALA A 99 -3.63 -9.11 4.09
CA ALA A 99 -3.27 -9.80 2.86
C ALA A 99 -1.77 -10.16 2.79
N LEU A 100 -0.90 -9.21 3.12
CA LEU A 100 0.54 -9.45 3.19
C LEU A 100 0.94 -10.31 4.40
N ALA A 101 0.27 -10.16 5.55
CA ALA A 101 0.51 -11.01 6.69
C ALA A 101 0.15 -12.48 6.40
N ALA A 102 -0.92 -12.74 5.68
CA ALA A 102 -1.28 -14.08 5.19
C ALA A 102 -0.22 -14.70 4.25
N ARG A 103 0.66 -13.89 3.70
CA ARG A 103 1.82 -14.29 2.88
C ARG A 103 3.12 -14.42 3.69
N GLY A 104 3.05 -14.32 5.03
CA GLY A 104 4.18 -14.54 5.92
C GLY A 104 5.00 -13.31 6.30
N PHE A 105 4.53 -12.11 5.96
CA PHE A 105 5.19 -10.86 6.35
C PHE A 105 4.71 -10.34 7.70
N VAL A 106 5.56 -9.63 8.41
CA VAL A 106 5.15 -8.66 9.41
C VAL A 106 4.95 -7.33 8.69
N VAL A 107 3.76 -6.74 8.81
CA VAL A 107 3.37 -5.57 8.05
C VAL A 107 3.12 -4.40 8.99
N VAL A 108 3.72 -3.26 8.69
CA VAL A 108 3.50 -2.02 9.43
C VAL A 108 2.83 -1.02 8.52
N ILE A 109 1.74 -0.41 9.00
CA ILE A 109 1.04 0.68 8.33
C ILE A 109 1.00 1.86 9.29
N ALA A 110 1.62 2.98 8.91
CA ALA A 110 1.73 4.16 9.76
C ALA A 110 0.92 5.33 9.20
N ASP A 111 0.28 6.07 10.09
CA ASP A 111 -0.22 7.40 9.74
C ASP A 111 0.95 8.37 9.58
N TYR A 112 0.76 9.36 8.75
CA TYR A 112 1.63 10.51 8.57
C TYR A 112 0.78 11.79 8.57
N ARG A 113 1.35 12.93 8.92
CA ARG A 113 0.64 14.22 8.89
C ARG A 113 0.28 14.58 7.46
N LEU A 114 -0.85 15.23 7.31
CA LEU A 114 -1.48 15.59 6.05
C LEU A 114 -1.48 17.09 5.83
N VAL A 115 -1.66 17.50 4.59
CA VAL A 115 -2.02 18.88 4.25
C VAL A 115 -3.37 19.23 4.89
N PRO A 116 -3.54 20.41 5.50
CA PRO A 116 -2.62 21.54 5.55
C PRO A 116 -1.68 21.57 6.77
N GLU A 117 -1.70 20.53 7.64
CA GLU A 117 -0.84 20.50 8.84
C GLU A 117 0.65 20.51 8.45
N VAL A 118 1.00 19.75 7.41
CA VAL A 118 2.34 19.75 6.80
C VAL A 118 2.26 19.80 5.28
N THR A 119 3.36 20.24 4.67
CA THR A 119 3.63 20.14 3.23
C THR A 119 4.92 19.33 3.04
N TYR A 120 5.36 19.14 1.80
CA TYR A 120 6.66 18.53 1.53
C TYR A 120 7.78 19.29 2.28
N PRO A 121 8.67 18.61 3.01
CA PRO A 121 8.82 17.15 3.10
C PRO A 121 8.15 16.47 4.33
N GLY A 122 7.35 17.16 5.13
CA GLY A 122 6.87 16.71 6.45
C GLY A 122 6.26 15.32 6.49
N PHE A 123 5.51 14.91 5.47
CA PHE A 123 4.94 13.55 5.39
C PHE A 123 6.01 12.46 5.10
N LEU A 124 7.15 12.83 4.50
CA LEU A 124 8.32 11.93 4.34
C LEU A 124 9.09 11.80 5.65
N GLU A 125 9.25 12.91 6.37
CA GLU A 125 9.87 12.95 7.70
C GLU A 125 9.10 12.06 8.68
N ASP A 126 7.76 12.14 8.69
CA ASP A 126 6.92 11.27 9.53
C ASP A 126 7.08 9.79 9.15
N SER A 127 7.12 9.49 7.86
CA SER A 127 7.33 8.12 7.37
C SER A 127 8.72 7.58 7.75
N ALA A 128 9.77 8.42 7.70
CA ALA A 128 11.11 8.07 8.15
C ALA A 128 11.17 7.84 9.68
N ASN A 129 10.47 8.67 10.46
CA ASN A 129 10.36 8.50 11.90
C ASN A 129 9.62 7.21 12.28
N ALA A 130 8.54 6.87 11.57
CA ALA A 130 7.87 5.58 11.73
C ALA A 130 8.80 4.40 11.39
N LEU A 131 9.66 4.52 10.36
CA LEU A 131 10.69 3.52 10.06
C LEU A 131 11.75 3.41 11.16
N LYS A 132 12.07 4.50 11.87
CA LYS A 132 12.93 4.43 13.07
C LYS A 132 12.29 3.57 14.15
N TRP A 133 10.98 3.76 14.39
CA TRP A 133 10.26 2.88 15.32
C TRP A 133 10.31 1.41 14.87
N VAL A 134 10.13 1.14 13.58
CA VAL A 134 10.23 -0.22 13.01
C VAL A 134 11.61 -0.82 13.32
N GLN A 135 12.68 -0.08 13.04
CA GLN A 135 14.06 -0.52 13.33
C GLN A 135 14.24 -0.94 14.78
N ASP A 136 13.70 -0.16 15.71
CA ASP A 136 13.94 -0.36 17.13
C ASP A 136 13.04 -1.43 17.75
N ASN A 137 11.86 -1.69 17.15
CA ASN A 137 10.81 -2.43 17.86
C ASN A 137 10.27 -3.66 17.11
N ILE A 138 10.42 -3.75 15.79
CA ILE A 138 9.68 -4.74 14.99
C ILE A 138 10.03 -6.19 15.33
N ALA A 139 11.23 -6.43 15.88
CA ALA A 139 11.63 -7.74 16.35
C ALA A 139 10.71 -8.28 17.47
N ASN A 140 10.17 -7.39 18.33
CA ASN A 140 9.21 -7.77 19.37
C ASN A 140 7.87 -8.25 18.81
N TYR A 141 7.61 -7.95 17.53
CA TYR A 141 6.42 -8.36 16.79
C TYR A 141 6.69 -9.52 15.83
N GLY A 142 7.90 -10.11 15.88
CA GLY A 142 8.33 -11.25 15.05
C GLY A 142 8.88 -10.86 13.68
N GLY A 143 9.12 -9.56 13.44
CA GLY A 143 9.73 -9.06 12.22
C GLY A 143 11.25 -9.03 12.28
N ASP A 144 11.88 -9.15 11.11
CA ASP A 144 13.32 -9.05 10.93
C ASP A 144 13.69 -7.68 10.36
N PRO A 145 14.27 -6.75 11.13
CA PRO A 145 14.63 -5.43 10.64
C PRO A 145 15.71 -5.45 9.54
N SER A 146 16.45 -6.54 9.37
CA SER A 146 17.40 -6.68 8.26
C SER A 146 16.77 -7.04 6.93
N ARG A 147 15.47 -7.39 6.93
CA ARG A 147 14.69 -7.77 5.74
C ARG A 147 13.48 -6.85 5.56
N LEU A 148 13.80 -5.55 5.35
CA LEU A 148 12.80 -4.50 5.13
C LEU A 148 12.50 -4.31 3.64
N PHE A 149 11.21 -4.28 3.34
CA PHE A 149 10.63 -3.90 2.05
C PHE A 149 9.70 -2.69 2.26
N LEU A 150 9.73 -1.76 1.33
CA LEU A 150 8.75 -0.68 1.30
C LEU A 150 7.67 -0.99 0.28
N ALA A 151 6.44 -0.65 0.60
CA ALA A 151 5.35 -0.69 -0.36
C ALA A 151 4.42 0.51 -0.16
N GLY A 152 3.69 0.88 -1.22
CA GLY A 152 2.73 1.95 -1.09
C GLY A 152 1.81 2.05 -2.30
N HIS A 153 0.76 2.86 -2.14
CA HIS A 153 -0.22 3.16 -3.17
C HIS A 153 -0.35 4.67 -3.36
N SER A 154 -0.41 5.15 -4.62
CA SER A 154 -0.64 6.57 -4.94
C SER A 154 0.37 7.50 -4.22
N ALA A 155 -0.08 8.48 -3.44
CA ALA A 155 0.78 9.32 -2.61
C ALA A 155 1.71 8.51 -1.69
N GLY A 156 1.26 7.35 -1.18
CA GLY A 156 2.10 6.45 -0.40
C GLY A 156 3.15 5.72 -1.22
N ALA A 157 2.88 5.42 -2.49
CA ALA A 157 3.87 4.90 -3.43
C ALA A 157 4.97 5.93 -3.70
N TYR A 158 4.59 7.20 -3.83
CA TYR A 158 5.54 8.31 -3.89
C TYR A 158 6.42 8.34 -2.63
N ASN A 159 5.80 8.33 -1.44
CA ASN A 159 6.54 8.39 -0.18
C ASN A 159 7.54 7.21 -0.05
N ALA A 160 7.10 5.98 -0.33
CA ALA A 160 7.95 4.80 -0.31
C ALA A 160 9.13 4.91 -1.28
N THR A 161 8.86 5.43 -2.48
CA THR A 161 9.88 5.64 -3.51
C THR A 161 10.88 6.72 -3.09
N MET A 162 10.42 7.86 -2.59
CA MET A 162 11.29 8.96 -2.14
C MET A 162 12.21 8.53 -0.99
N LEU A 163 11.70 7.80 0.00
CA LEU A 163 12.52 7.28 1.11
C LEU A 163 13.63 6.33 0.63
N ALA A 164 13.39 5.61 -0.46
CA ALA A 164 14.38 4.72 -1.05
C ALA A 164 15.38 5.44 -1.96
N LEU A 165 14.98 6.54 -2.60
CA LEU A 165 15.81 7.31 -3.52
C LEU A 165 16.66 8.35 -2.83
N ASP A 166 16.13 8.99 -1.78
CA ASP A 166 16.85 9.97 -0.97
C ASP A 166 17.08 9.46 0.46
N PRO A 167 18.21 8.80 0.71
CA PRO A 167 18.52 8.27 2.03
C PRO A 167 18.81 9.35 3.08
N SER A 168 18.78 10.64 2.75
CA SER A 168 18.95 11.71 3.72
C SER A 168 17.81 11.71 4.75
N PHE A 169 16.57 11.47 4.31
CA PHE A 169 15.41 11.33 5.19
C PHE A 169 15.63 10.24 6.26
N LEU A 170 16.12 9.08 5.83
CA LEU A 170 16.36 7.96 6.76
C LEU A 170 17.51 8.27 7.72
N ARG A 171 18.60 8.87 7.23
CA ARG A 171 19.78 9.23 8.05
C ARG A 171 19.43 10.25 9.11
N GLU A 172 18.57 11.22 8.81
CA GLU A 172 18.14 12.25 9.76
C GLU A 172 17.48 11.66 11.00
N TYR A 173 16.71 10.58 10.83
CA TYR A 173 16.08 9.84 11.93
C TYR A 173 16.91 8.67 12.44
N GLY A 174 18.16 8.49 11.96
CA GLY A 174 19.04 7.41 12.40
C GLY A 174 18.58 6.02 11.96
N VAL A 175 17.84 5.93 10.86
CA VAL A 175 17.46 4.65 10.25
C VAL A 175 18.64 4.12 9.44
N THR A 176 19.10 2.92 9.78
CA THR A 176 20.23 2.22 9.16
C THR A 176 19.85 0.88 8.54
N MET A 177 18.58 0.47 8.69
CA MET A 177 18.05 -0.74 8.05
C MET A 177 18.19 -0.65 6.53
N PRO A 178 18.62 -1.74 5.87
CA PRO A 178 18.63 -1.78 4.41
C PRO A 178 17.21 -1.86 3.86
N ILE A 179 16.88 -1.08 2.84
CA ILE A 179 15.68 -1.29 2.03
C ILE A 179 16.05 -2.27 0.93
N LEU A 180 15.52 -3.49 0.98
CA LEU A 180 15.86 -4.55 0.03
C LEU A 180 15.19 -4.38 -1.32
N ALA A 181 13.94 -3.91 -1.33
CA ALA A 181 13.21 -3.56 -2.56
C ALA A 181 11.99 -2.69 -2.24
N VAL A 182 11.42 -2.08 -3.26
CA VAL A 182 10.23 -1.21 -3.19
C VAL A 182 9.15 -1.71 -4.13
N ALA A 183 7.89 -1.77 -3.65
CA ALA A 183 6.72 -2.04 -4.48
C ALA A 183 5.78 -0.83 -4.48
N ALA A 184 5.62 -0.20 -5.62
CA ALA A 184 4.87 1.04 -5.77
C ALA A 184 3.69 0.86 -6.74
N LEU A 185 2.47 1.04 -6.21
CA LEU A 185 1.21 0.89 -6.94
C LEU A 185 0.66 2.27 -7.29
N SER A 186 0.43 2.54 -8.58
CA SER A 186 -0.19 3.79 -9.09
C SER A 186 0.48 5.07 -8.54
N GLY A 187 1.82 5.08 -8.42
CA GLY A 187 2.57 6.18 -7.83
C GLY A 187 2.92 7.28 -8.83
N PRO A 188 2.89 8.57 -8.41
CA PRO A 188 3.41 9.67 -9.20
C PRO A 188 4.93 9.81 -9.02
N TYR A 189 5.67 9.91 -10.13
CA TYR A 189 7.13 9.94 -10.13
C TYR A 189 7.73 11.11 -10.91
N ASP A 190 6.90 11.75 -11.78
CA ASP A 190 7.27 12.87 -12.64
C ASP A 190 6.02 13.72 -12.91
N PHE A 191 5.76 14.71 -12.04
CA PHE A 191 4.50 15.47 -12.00
C PHE A 191 4.73 17.00 -11.78
N TYR A 192 5.93 17.48 -12.04
CA TYR A 192 6.19 18.91 -12.10
C TYR A 192 5.97 19.42 -13.55
N PRO A 193 5.36 20.57 -13.77
CA PRO A 193 4.93 21.60 -12.81
C PRO A 193 3.67 21.22 -11.99
N PHE A 194 3.56 21.81 -10.78
CA PHE A 194 2.44 21.58 -9.85
C PHE A 194 1.23 22.41 -10.25
N GLU A 195 0.41 21.91 -11.18
CA GLU A 195 -0.68 22.70 -11.77
C GLU A 195 -2.03 22.51 -11.06
N TYR A 196 -2.18 21.46 -10.24
CA TYR A 196 -3.47 21.10 -9.65
C TYR A 196 -3.49 21.16 -8.13
N GLY A 197 -4.69 21.45 -7.58
CA GLY A 197 -4.94 21.84 -6.21
C GLY A 197 -4.27 20.98 -5.13
N GLU A 198 -4.43 19.65 -5.16
CA GLU A 198 -3.84 18.76 -4.13
C GLU A 198 -2.31 18.77 -4.20
N VAL A 199 -1.75 18.66 -5.40
CA VAL A 199 -0.30 18.64 -5.62
C VAL A 199 0.30 20.03 -5.31
N GLN A 200 -0.36 21.10 -5.75
CA GLN A 200 0.07 22.47 -5.44
C GLN A 200 0.06 22.72 -3.93
N ASN A 201 -0.96 22.24 -3.21
CA ASN A 201 -1.04 22.37 -1.77
C ASN A 201 0.06 21.59 -1.04
N ALA A 202 0.42 20.41 -1.53
CA ALA A 202 1.42 19.56 -0.90
C ALA A 202 2.87 19.98 -1.22
N PHE A 203 3.14 20.46 -2.44
CA PHE A 203 4.51 20.67 -2.95
C PHE A 203 4.82 22.12 -3.35
N GLY A 204 3.82 22.99 -3.47
CA GLY A 204 3.99 24.33 -4.00
C GLY A 204 4.95 25.23 -3.21
N SER A 205 5.22 24.89 -1.94
CA SER A 205 6.20 25.58 -1.07
C SER A 205 7.62 25.00 -1.16
N ALA A 206 7.84 23.93 -1.95
CA ALA A 206 9.15 23.29 -2.04
C ALA A 206 10.17 24.23 -2.70
N SER A 207 11.30 24.49 -2.02
CA SER A 207 12.36 25.37 -2.52
C SER A 207 13.09 24.79 -3.74
N ASN A 208 13.07 23.46 -3.91
CA ASN A 208 13.61 22.74 -5.06
C ASN A 208 12.54 21.81 -5.63
N PRO A 209 11.64 22.28 -6.49
CA PRO A 209 10.57 21.45 -7.06
C PRO A 209 11.09 20.24 -7.86
N GLN A 210 12.19 20.36 -8.56
CA GLN A 210 12.80 19.26 -9.30
C GLN A 210 13.32 18.15 -8.37
N GLY A 211 13.80 18.50 -7.19
CA GLY A 211 14.24 17.56 -6.17
C GLY A 211 13.10 16.80 -5.49
N THR A 212 11.84 17.24 -5.68
CA THR A 212 10.67 16.49 -5.20
C THR A 212 10.24 15.37 -6.15
N GLN A 213 10.82 15.28 -7.34
CA GLN A 213 10.43 14.33 -8.37
C GLN A 213 11.26 13.05 -8.30
N PRO A 214 10.70 11.90 -7.96
CA PRO A 214 11.42 10.63 -7.88
C PRO A 214 12.29 10.33 -9.10
N ILE A 215 11.80 10.64 -10.29
CA ILE A 215 12.52 10.38 -11.55
C ILE A 215 13.89 11.07 -11.61
N ASN A 216 14.07 12.21 -10.93
CA ASN A 216 15.29 12.99 -10.92
C ASN A 216 16.33 12.47 -9.90
N LEU A 217 15.93 11.59 -8.97
CA LEU A 217 16.77 11.10 -7.89
C LEU A 217 17.32 9.68 -8.14
N VAL A 218 16.96 9.07 -9.25
CA VAL A 218 17.42 7.71 -9.60
C VAL A 218 18.90 7.66 -9.80
N THR A 219 19.56 6.74 -9.11
CA THR A 219 20.99 6.42 -9.27
C THR A 219 21.17 4.91 -9.42
N SER A 220 22.39 4.47 -9.72
CA SER A 220 22.72 3.03 -9.77
C SER A 220 22.66 2.35 -8.39
N ALA A 221 22.61 3.12 -7.30
CA ALA A 221 22.44 2.61 -5.93
C ALA A 221 20.96 2.47 -5.50
N THR A 222 20.03 2.87 -6.36
CA THR A 222 18.59 2.73 -6.12
C THR A 222 18.24 1.24 -5.94
N PRO A 223 17.49 0.87 -4.89
CA PRO A 223 17.10 -0.52 -4.70
C PRO A 223 16.15 -1.01 -5.81
N PRO A 224 16.03 -2.33 -6.02
CA PRO A 224 15.10 -2.93 -6.96
C PRO A 224 13.67 -2.43 -6.75
N MET A 225 12.93 -2.20 -7.86
CA MET A 225 11.57 -1.67 -7.81
C MET A 225 10.57 -2.51 -8.59
N TYR A 226 9.42 -2.75 -7.97
CA TYR A 226 8.20 -3.23 -8.61
C TYR A 226 7.26 -2.05 -8.80
N LEU A 227 6.89 -1.76 -10.04
CA LEU A 227 6.00 -0.68 -10.39
C LEU A 227 4.74 -1.24 -11.05
N ALA A 228 3.58 -0.94 -10.50
CA ALA A 228 2.32 -1.41 -11.07
C ALA A 228 1.29 -0.28 -11.16
N THR A 229 0.48 -0.29 -12.22
CA THR A 229 -0.58 0.69 -12.43
C THR A 229 -1.68 0.11 -13.30
N GLY A 230 -2.86 0.72 -13.26
CA GLY A 230 -3.94 0.45 -14.18
C GLY A 230 -3.72 1.14 -15.53
N THR A 231 -4.16 0.50 -16.63
CA THR A 231 -4.01 1.08 -17.98
C THR A 231 -4.97 2.23 -18.23
N THR A 232 -6.04 2.34 -17.43
CA THR A 232 -7.06 3.40 -17.52
C THR A 232 -7.07 4.33 -16.33
N ASP A 233 -5.96 4.38 -15.56
CA ASP A 233 -5.82 5.25 -14.38
C ASP A 233 -5.96 6.73 -14.79
N PRO A 234 -7.02 7.43 -14.32
CA PRO A 234 -7.25 8.82 -14.69
C PRO A 234 -6.56 9.82 -13.77
N ILE A 235 -5.98 9.33 -12.65
CA ILE A 235 -5.40 10.16 -11.59
C ILE A 235 -3.88 10.25 -11.78
N VAL A 236 -3.23 9.08 -11.87
CA VAL A 236 -1.80 8.96 -12.17
C VAL A 236 -1.67 8.14 -13.45
N ARG A 237 -1.59 8.83 -14.57
CA ARG A 237 -1.57 8.18 -15.88
C ARG A 237 -0.44 7.16 -15.98
N MET A 238 -0.71 6.06 -16.67
CA MET A 238 0.25 4.96 -16.90
C MET A 238 1.62 5.44 -17.40
N GLN A 239 1.66 6.52 -18.19
CA GLN A 239 2.90 7.11 -18.72
C GLN A 239 3.89 7.52 -17.61
N ASN A 240 3.38 7.91 -16.42
CA ASN A 240 4.22 8.23 -15.28
C ASN A 240 5.06 7.01 -14.84
N THR A 241 4.40 5.87 -14.69
CA THR A 241 5.06 4.59 -14.42
C THR A 241 6.02 4.19 -15.54
N GLN A 242 5.64 4.38 -16.81
CA GLN A 242 6.47 4.03 -17.96
C GLN A 242 7.77 4.85 -18.00
N ARG A 243 7.67 6.19 -17.84
CA ARG A 243 8.86 7.08 -17.83
C ARG A 243 9.79 6.74 -16.68
N PHE A 244 9.24 6.53 -15.49
CA PHE A 244 10.03 6.18 -14.32
C PHE A 244 10.71 4.81 -14.46
N ALA A 245 10.01 3.80 -14.97
CA ALA A 245 10.58 2.48 -15.24
C ALA A 245 11.70 2.54 -16.27
N GLN A 246 11.56 3.37 -17.31
CA GLN A 246 12.64 3.57 -18.29
C GLN A 246 13.86 4.23 -17.65
N LYS A 247 13.66 5.25 -16.81
CA LYS A 247 14.74 5.91 -16.08
C LYS A 247 15.51 4.95 -15.17
N LEU A 248 14.79 4.07 -14.45
CA LEU A 248 15.40 3.02 -13.62
C LEU A 248 16.26 2.07 -14.45
N LYS A 249 15.75 1.58 -15.59
CA LYS A 249 16.47 0.69 -16.51
C LYS A 249 17.75 1.37 -17.05
N ASP A 250 17.64 2.62 -17.50
CA ASP A 250 18.76 3.39 -18.04
C ASP A 250 19.84 3.64 -16.98
N SER A 251 19.46 3.62 -15.70
CA SER A 251 20.38 3.77 -14.56
C SER A 251 20.92 2.42 -14.03
N GLY A 252 20.59 1.30 -14.69
CA GLY A 252 21.05 -0.04 -14.30
C GLY A 252 20.30 -0.64 -13.09
N VAL A 253 19.16 -0.07 -12.71
CA VAL A 253 18.35 -0.54 -11.58
C VAL A 253 17.42 -1.67 -12.04
N TRP A 254 17.31 -2.73 -11.23
CA TRP A 254 16.33 -3.78 -11.48
C TRP A 254 14.92 -3.25 -11.30
N VAL A 255 14.10 -3.33 -12.34
CA VAL A 255 12.70 -2.92 -12.31
C VAL A 255 11.80 -3.98 -12.96
N THR A 256 10.73 -4.32 -12.25
CA THR A 256 9.61 -5.13 -12.78
C THR A 256 8.39 -4.22 -12.91
N THR A 257 7.73 -4.26 -14.07
CA THR A 257 6.52 -3.48 -14.30
C THR A 257 5.31 -4.37 -14.52
N ARG A 258 4.13 -3.93 -14.05
CA ARG A 258 2.83 -4.53 -14.32
C ARG A 258 1.84 -3.45 -14.73
N TYR A 259 1.17 -3.68 -15.85
CA TYR A 259 0.12 -2.82 -16.37
C TYR A 259 -1.17 -3.63 -16.40
N TYR A 260 -2.07 -3.37 -15.43
CA TYR A 260 -3.31 -4.12 -15.30
C TYR A 260 -4.37 -3.54 -16.22
N GLU A 261 -4.76 -4.31 -17.24
CA GLU A 261 -5.66 -3.88 -18.30
C GLU A 261 -7.04 -3.51 -17.74
N GLY A 262 -7.55 -2.34 -18.14
CA GLY A 262 -8.85 -1.81 -17.74
C GLY A 262 -8.95 -1.35 -16.28
N PHE A 263 -7.86 -1.42 -15.50
CA PHE A 263 -7.86 -0.92 -14.12
C PHE A 263 -7.66 0.59 -14.09
N GLY A 264 -8.39 1.26 -13.20
CA GLY A 264 -8.17 2.66 -12.82
C GLY A 264 -7.16 2.78 -11.68
N HIS A 265 -7.31 3.85 -10.86
CA HIS A 265 -6.35 4.21 -9.84
C HIS A 265 -6.37 3.29 -8.60
N MET A 266 -7.55 2.96 -8.13
CA MET A 266 -7.73 2.22 -6.88
C MET A 266 -7.67 0.70 -7.05
N GLU A 267 -7.99 0.18 -8.23
CA GLU A 267 -8.10 -1.25 -8.47
C GLU A 267 -6.82 -2.04 -8.17
N PRO A 268 -5.60 -1.54 -8.45
CA PRO A 268 -4.39 -2.28 -8.09
C PRO A 268 -4.29 -2.56 -6.58
N VAL A 269 -4.56 -1.58 -5.72
CA VAL A 269 -4.49 -1.80 -4.27
C VAL A 269 -5.68 -2.59 -3.75
N ILE A 270 -6.89 -2.34 -4.24
CA ILE A 270 -8.11 -3.06 -3.85
C ILE A 270 -8.01 -4.55 -4.18
N SER A 271 -7.39 -4.89 -5.32
CA SER A 271 -7.20 -6.29 -5.74
C SER A 271 -6.24 -7.08 -4.84
N MET A 272 -5.59 -6.45 -3.87
CA MET A 272 -4.87 -7.18 -2.80
C MET A 272 -5.83 -7.80 -1.78
N GLY A 273 -7.03 -7.24 -1.62
CA GLY A 273 -8.04 -7.73 -0.67
C GLY A 273 -8.66 -9.08 -1.08
N ALA A 274 -9.03 -9.90 -0.11
CA ALA A 274 -9.46 -11.28 -0.31
C ALA A 274 -10.59 -11.46 -1.33
N LEU A 275 -11.62 -10.58 -1.30
CA LEU A 275 -12.77 -10.64 -2.22
C LEU A 275 -12.47 -10.13 -3.64
N TRP A 276 -11.35 -9.43 -3.84
CA TRP A 276 -11.03 -8.75 -5.11
C TRP A 276 -9.84 -9.36 -5.84
N ARG A 277 -9.12 -10.23 -5.15
CA ARG A 277 -7.85 -10.84 -5.59
C ARG A 277 -7.96 -11.63 -6.90
N TRP A 278 -9.17 -12.10 -7.21
CA TRP A 278 -9.46 -12.78 -8.48
C TRP A 278 -9.39 -11.87 -9.71
N ARG A 279 -9.50 -10.54 -9.53
CA ARG A 279 -9.48 -9.58 -10.65
C ARG A 279 -8.09 -9.44 -11.28
N ALA A 280 -7.05 -9.50 -10.46
CA ALA A 280 -5.66 -9.46 -10.91
C ALA A 280 -4.73 -9.98 -9.80
N PRO A 281 -3.59 -10.60 -10.15
CA PRO A 281 -2.65 -11.19 -9.21
C PRO A 281 -1.73 -10.15 -8.53
N VAL A 282 -2.24 -8.97 -8.18
CA VAL A 282 -1.43 -7.85 -7.66
C VAL A 282 -0.64 -8.25 -6.42
N LEU A 283 -1.29 -8.92 -5.47
CA LEU A 283 -0.64 -9.39 -4.24
C LEU A 283 0.45 -10.42 -4.55
N ASP A 284 0.16 -11.39 -5.41
CA ASP A 284 1.09 -12.48 -5.72
C ASP A 284 2.27 -12.00 -6.58
N ASP A 285 2.04 -11.06 -7.49
CA ASP A 285 3.10 -10.39 -8.26
C ASP A 285 4.06 -9.62 -7.33
N MET A 286 3.52 -8.86 -6.38
CA MET A 286 4.31 -8.12 -5.38
C MET A 286 5.11 -9.06 -4.48
N VAL A 287 4.47 -10.10 -3.94
CA VAL A 287 5.12 -11.08 -3.06
C VAL A 287 6.22 -11.84 -3.81
N SER A 288 5.94 -12.28 -5.05
CA SER A 288 6.93 -12.94 -5.90
C SER A 288 8.14 -12.04 -6.17
N PHE A 289 7.90 -10.74 -6.37
CA PHE A 289 8.98 -9.78 -6.52
C PHE A 289 9.82 -9.67 -5.24
N PHE A 290 9.21 -9.54 -4.07
CA PHE A 290 9.95 -9.47 -2.80
C PHE A 290 10.75 -10.74 -2.50
N GLN A 291 10.25 -11.91 -2.92
CA GLN A 291 10.99 -13.17 -2.78
C GLN A 291 12.31 -13.18 -3.56
N MET A 292 12.34 -12.57 -4.74
CA MET A 292 13.57 -12.46 -5.55
C MET A 292 14.66 -11.68 -4.82
N PHE A 293 14.30 -10.81 -3.87
CA PHE A 293 15.21 -9.97 -3.12
C PHE A 293 15.31 -10.35 -1.64
N GLY A 294 15.08 -11.62 -1.31
CA GLY A 294 15.42 -12.19 0.00
C GLY A 294 14.31 -12.12 1.05
N ALA A 295 13.04 -11.93 0.65
CA ALA A 295 11.94 -11.97 1.60
C ALA A 295 11.87 -13.30 2.36
N PHE A 296 12.14 -14.42 1.68
CA PHE A 296 12.13 -15.75 2.27
C PHE A 296 13.41 -16.53 1.92
N PRO A 297 13.82 -17.54 2.72
CA PRO A 297 14.97 -18.37 2.41
C PRO A 297 14.83 -19.00 1.02
N SER A 298 15.93 -19.02 0.27
CA SER A 298 16.00 -19.68 -1.04
C SER A 298 15.63 -21.17 -0.93
N GLY A 299 14.69 -21.62 -1.76
CA GLY A 299 14.25 -23.01 -1.81
C GLY A 299 12.84 -23.28 -1.31
N VAL A 300 12.14 -22.28 -0.76
CA VAL A 300 10.70 -22.37 -0.51
C VAL A 300 9.99 -21.68 -1.68
N PRO A 301 9.50 -22.43 -2.70
CA PRO A 301 8.74 -21.81 -3.76
C PRO A 301 7.43 -21.29 -3.18
N TYR A 302 7.19 -19.99 -3.28
CA TYR A 302 5.85 -19.47 -3.15
C TYR A 302 5.03 -19.95 -4.36
N VAL A 303 4.06 -20.79 -4.10
CA VAL A 303 3.08 -21.16 -5.13
C VAL A 303 2.01 -20.07 -5.06
N ALA A 304 2.01 -19.17 -6.03
CA ALA A 304 0.92 -18.23 -6.23
C ALA A 304 -0.36 -19.06 -6.48
N VAL A 305 -1.23 -19.12 -5.48
CA VAL A 305 -2.56 -19.68 -5.65
C VAL A 305 -3.42 -18.50 -6.09
N ALA A 306 -3.55 -18.33 -7.42
CA ALA A 306 -4.61 -17.49 -7.94
C ALA A 306 -5.94 -18.08 -7.43
N PRO A 307 -6.74 -17.34 -6.66
CA PRO A 307 -8.07 -17.82 -6.32
C PRO A 307 -8.85 -17.96 -7.60
N ASP A 308 -9.50 -19.13 -7.79
CA ASP A 308 -10.46 -19.30 -8.87
C ASP A 308 -11.49 -18.17 -8.82
N PRO A 309 -11.81 -17.55 -9.95
CA PRO A 309 -12.89 -16.58 -9.99
C PRO A 309 -14.14 -17.25 -9.41
N PRO A 310 -14.90 -16.57 -8.53
CA PRO A 310 -16.13 -17.13 -8.02
C PRO A 310 -17.04 -17.47 -9.21
N GLU A 311 -17.59 -18.67 -9.22
CA GLU A 311 -18.40 -19.24 -10.31
C GLU A 311 -19.61 -18.36 -10.67
N GLN A 312 -20.03 -17.50 -9.78
CA GLN A 312 -20.92 -16.35 -9.99
C GLN A 312 -20.48 -15.23 -9.02
N LEU A 313 -20.22 -14.04 -9.54
CA LEU A 313 -20.08 -12.85 -8.72
C LEU A 313 -21.35 -12.72 -7.86
N PRO A 314 -21.25 -12.63 -6.52
CA PRO A 314 -22.41 -12.34 -5.71
C PRO A 314 -23.09 -11.07 -6.22
N GLU A 315 -24.42 -11.03 -6.32
CA GLU A 315 -25.18 -9.82 -6.72
C GLU A 315 -24.81 -8.58 -5.88
N ALA A 316 -24.22 -8.78 -4.71
CA ALA A 316 -23.67 -7.73 -3.84
C ALA A 316 -22.38 -7.05 -4.38
N ILE A 317 -21.77 -7.52 -5.47
CA ILE A 317 -20.52 -6.95 -6.02
C ILE A 317 -20.82 -5.85 -7.07
N ALA A 318 -21.98 -5.88 -7.73
CA ALA A 318 -22.35 -4.80 -8.66
C ALA A 318 -22.39 -3.40 -8.00
N PRO A 319 -22.81 -3.23 -6.72
CA PRO A 319 -22.65 -1.96 -6.02
C PRO A 319 -21.20 -1.55 -5.78
N MET A 320 -20.27 -2.48 -5.77
CA MET A 320 -18.87 -2.23 -5.44
C MET A 320 -18.07 -1.66 -6.61
N ASP A 321 -18.38 -2.00 -7.86
CA ASP A 321 -17.81 -1.29 -9.02
C ASP A 321 -18.21 0.19 -9.01
N GLN A 322 -19.41 0.50 -8.51
CA GLN A 322 -19.82 1.89 -8.28
C GLN A 322 -19.00 2.56 -7.16
N ILE A 323 -18.70 1.85 -6.07
CA ILE A 323 -17.83 2.36 -4.99
C ILE A 323 -16.42 2.63 -5.53
N VAL A 324 -15.87 1.71 -6.33
CA VAL A 324 -14.56 1.92 -6.96
C VAL A 324 -14.55 3.12 -7.90
N GLN A 325 -15.61 3.30 -8.69
CA GLN A 325 -15.78 4.48 -9.54
C GLN A 325 -15.89 5.77 -8.71
N GLN A 326 -16.63 5.73 -7.60
CA GLN A 326 -16.73 6.86 -6.68
C GLN A 326 -15.38 7.18 -6.03
N LEU A 327 -14.62 6.16 -5.61
CA LEU A 327 -13.27 6.33 -5.09
C LEU A 327 -12.35 6.99 -6.12
N ASN A 328 -12.34 6.49 -7.36
CA ASN A 328 -11.56 7.10 -8.43
C ASN A 328 -11.98 8.55 -8.69
N ALA A 329 -13.28 8.88 -8.59
CA ALA A 329 -13.79 10.23 -8.78
C ALA A 329 -13.46 11.21 -7.62
N MET A 330 -13.08 10.70 -6.44
CA MET A 330 -12.69 11.54 -5.31
C MET A 330 -11.29 12.12 -5.43
N PHE A 331 -10.45 11.60 -6.31
CA PHE A 331 -9.10 12.08 -6.51
C PHE A 331 -9.02 13.04 -7.69
N GLN A 332 -8.19 14.08 -7.54
CA GLN A 332 -7.87 14.98 -8.65
C GLN A 332 -6.74 14.37 -9.48
N PRO A 333 -6.73 14.54 -10.81
CA PRO A 333 -5.59 14.14 -11.63
C PRO A 333 -4.28 14.77 -11.12
N ILE A 334 -3.22 13.98 -11.07
CA ILE A 334 -1.89 14.44 -10.61
C ILE A 334 -1.02 14.90 -11.78
N GLU A 335 -1.43 14.56 -13.01
CA GLU A 335 -0.65 14.82 -14.22
C GLU A 335 -1.35 15.74 -15.21
N ASN A 336 -0.55 16.47 -15.98
CA ASN A 336 -0.91 17.25 -17.17
C ASN A 336 -0.96 16.37 -18.42
#